data_f836f0dedb989153bb3a09b852787293
#
_entry.id   f836f0dedb989153bb3a09b852787293
#
_cell.length_a   1.000
_cell.length_b   1.000
_cell.length_c   1.000
_cell.angle_alpha   90.00
_cell.angle_beta   90.00
_cell.angle_gamma   90.00
#
_symmetry.space_group_name_H-M   'P 1'
#
loop_
_entity.id
_entity.type
_entity.pdbx_description
1 polymer ?
#
loop_
_entity_poly.entity_id
_entity_poly.type
_entity_poly.pdbx_seq_one_letter_code
_entity_poly.pdbx_strand_id
1 'polypeptide(L)'
;MGPSMNHRILAPNGWRTFWTMVLIGWAMALRAGGVTLDLDFRPTWDAKPLELEALRHETGSGELLSVTRLSALLSGAALETADGKWVEVTPAHAWIDLASGRLRWTLNPVPPGQYRALRFWIGPDSVENHADPAKRWPDDPLSPGLNGLHWDWQGGYIFMALEGRYRSGNGPIGGYSLHFARDPRRTRVSLAVPLDLTRNGALRVDWDLASLFRLPRPISLTRDGHSTHSREQDSLADALGQNLPLSFRAGELLDGSGVAGKAVPRVVPKDLPSKYTPHRFAMAGTFPIPPLPRDNPLIEERISLGRRLFRETALSVDGSLACASCHAAATGFSDSRRFSPGVRGQLGTRQSMALVNLAWKREFFWDGRARSLRDQVLMPIQDPTEMAETLESVVGKLSGMPEYPVLFEKAFGTPRIDAERIALALEQFVLTLTHFRSRFDLSTQGKASLSDQERRGLELFMTENEPRMGQRGADCFHCHGGALFTDHQFHDNGLDLVPSDPGRARVTGRNADRGKFVTPTLRNIAQTAPYMHDGRFQTLEAVVRHYSEGVQASPNLDPNLAKHPAGGLYLSLEDQSALVAFLKTLSDPVPESSIPQSDRPNP
;
A
#
# COMPACT_ATOMS: atom_id res chain seq x y z
N MET A 1 59.23 -1.73 46.83
CA MET A 1 58.83 -1.48 48.22
C MET A 1 57.55 -0.67 48.19
N GLY A 2 56.54 -1.20 48.67
CA GLY A 2 55.21 -0.99 49.09
C GLY A 2 54.48 0.33 48.97
N PRO A 3 53.23 0.47 49.43
CA PRO A 3 52.24 -0.57 49.69
C PRO A 3 50.88 -0.35 49.01
N SER A 4 50.09 -1.40 48.98
CA SER A 4 48.66 -1.46 48.57
C SER A 4 47.75 -0.67 49.53
N MET A 5 46.77 0.06 49.02
CA MET A 5 45.62 0.53 49.76
C MET A 5 44.32 -0.01 49.14
N ASN A 6 43.67 -0.95 49.84
CA ASN A 6 42.31 -1.38 49.64
C ASN A 6 41.32 -0.29 50.11
N HIS A 7 40.50 0.25 49.25
CA HIS A 7 39.30 0.97 49.63
C HIS A 7 38.05 0.09 49.35
N ARG A 8 37.48 -0.46 50.40
CA ARG A 8 36.10 -0.99 50.42
C ARG A 8 35.17 0.22 50.40
N ILE A 9 34.39 0.37 49.35
CA ILE A 9 33.24 1.30 49.33
C ILE A 9 32.02 0.49 49.71
N LEU A 10 31.41 0.83 50.85
CA LEU A 10 30.13 0.35 51.34
C LEU A 10 29.01 1.01 50.48
N ALA A 11 28.21 0.21 49.79
CA ALA A 11 27.01 0.67 49.11
C ALA A 11 25.87 0.87 50.10
N PRO A 12 25.07 1.96 50.03
CA PRO A 12 23.92 2.15 50.90
C PRO A 12 22.74 1.27 50.49
N ASN A 13 22.15 0.57 51.46
CA ASN A 13 21.04 -0.36 51.35
C ASN A 13 19.67 0.28 51.01
N GLY A 14 19.61 1.34 50.23
CA GLY A 14 18.35 2.05 49.91
C GLY A 14 17.68 1.69 48.59
N TRP A 15 18.38 1.00 47.67
CA TRP A 15 17.87 0.82 46.31
C TRP A 15 17.21 -0.56 46.03
N ARG A 16 17.28 -1.49 46.93
CA ARG A 16 16.67 -2.81 46.75
C ARG A 16 15.15 -2.82 47.00
N THR A 17 14.63 -1.91 47.81
CA THR A 17 13.20 -1.84 48.17
C THR A 17 12.34 -1.17 47.10
N PHE A 18 12.92 -0.26 46.32
CA PHE A 18 12.14 0.48 45.29
C PHE A 18 11.85 -0.39 44.05
N TRP A 19 12.80 -1.22 43.63
CA TRP A 19 12.62 -2.11 42.49
C TRP A 19 11.70 -3.32 42.80
N THR A 20 11.63 -3.75 44.05
CA THR A 20 10.74 -4.84 44.43
C THR A 20 9.27 -4.42 44.46
N MET A 21 8.98 -3.17 44.83
CA MET A 21 7.60 -2.66 44.78
C MET A 21 7.11 -2.35 43.34
N VAL A 22 7.98 -1.91 42.44
CA VAL A 22 7.62 -1.72 41.04
C VAL A 22 7.40 -3.05 40.32
N LEU A 23 8.22 -4.08 40.60
CA LEU A 23 8.03 -5.44 40.05
C LEU A 23 6.82 -6.16 40.62
N ILE A 24 6.43 -5.92 41.90
CA ILE A 24 5.23 -6.51 42.50
C ILE A 24 3.97 -5.83 41.96
N GLY A 25 3.99 -4.51 41.67
CA GLY A 25 2.90 -3.80 41.01
C GLY A 25 2.66 -4.32 39.58
N TRP A 26 3.71 -4.60 38.82
CA TRP A 26 3.62 -5.22 37.48
C TRP A 26 3.22 -6.70 37.51
N ALA A 27 3.66 -7.45 38.54
CA ALA A 27 3.29 -8.86 38.67
C ALA A 27 1.85 -9.08 39.16
N MET A 28 1.21 -8.09 39.82
CA MET A 28 -0.22 -8.16 40.17
C MET A 28 -1.12 -7.76 38.98
N ALA A 29 -0.69 -6.87 38.07
CA ALA A 29 -1.42 -6.55 36.85
C ALA A 29 -1.46 -7.73 35.84
N LEU A 30 -0.51 -8.66 35.91
CA LEU A 30 -0.47 -9.86 35.06
C LEU A 30 -1.38 -11.02 35.55
N ARG A 31 -2.10 -10.87 36.67
CA ARG A 31 -3.01 -11.92 37.20
C ARG A 31 -4.50 -11.58 37.10
N ALA A 32 -4.89 -10.36 36.80
CA ALA A 32 -6.26 -10.07 36.42
C ALA A 32 -6.36 -10.25 34.90
N GLY A 33 -7.06 -11.26 34.43
CA GLY A 33 -7.35 -11.45 33.02
C GLY A 33 -7.95 -10.15 32.47
N GLY A 34 -7.26 -9.47 31.55
CA GLY A 34 -7.77 -8.23 30.92
C GLY A 34 -8.99 -8.50 30.07
N VAL A 35 -9.87 -7.52 29.96
CA VAL A 35 -11.02 -7.56 29.05
C VAL A 35 -10.65 -6.96 27.68
N THR A 36 -11.48 -7.22 26.68
CA THR A 36 -11.38 -6.63 25.35
C THR A 36 -12.37 -5.49 25.21
N LEU A 37 -11.92 -4.36 24.67
CA LEU A 37 -12.78 -3.28 24.20
C LEU A 37 -12.59 -3.11 22.69
N ASP A 38 -13.64 -3.38 21.92
CA ASP A 38 -13.70 -3.04 20.51
C ASP A 38 -14.22 -1.62 20.34
N LEU A 39 -13.50 -0.80 19.59
CA LEU A 39 -13.97 0.51 19.12
C LEU A 39 -14.45 0.34 17.69
N ASP A 40 -15.77 0.35 17.49
CA ASP A 40 -16.43 0.20 16.19
C ASP A 40 -16.72 1.58 15.58
N PHE A 41 -15.87 2.03 14.65
CA PHE A 41 -16.04 3.31 13.97
C PHE A 41 -17.13 3.22 12.93
N ARG A 42 -18.02 4.23 12.93
CA ARG A 42 -19.11 4.36 11.96
C ARG A 42 -19.02 5.72 11.27
N PRO A 43 -18.38 5.79 10.09
CA PRO A 43 -18.43 7.00 9.29
C PRO A 43 -19.86 7.31 8.87
N THR A 44 -20.30 8.56 9.10
CA THR A 44 -21.64 9.03 8.81
C THR A 44 -21.61 10.39 8.10
N TRP A 45 -22.71 10.74 7.47
CA TRP A 45 -23.04 12.08 7.03
C TRP A 45 -24.44 12.43 7.52
N ASP A 46 -24.57 13.41 8.40
CA ASP A 46 -25.83 13.75 9.09
C ASP A 46 -26.49 12.49 9.72
N ALA A 47 -25.72 11.76 10.50
CA ALA A 47 -26.10 10.53 11.21
C ALA A 47 -26.51 9.34 10.30
N LYS A 48 -26.50 9.48 8.98
CA LYS A 48 -26.71 8.37 8.03
C LYS A 48 -25.39 7.71 7.68
N PRO A 49 -25.34 6.40 7.47
CA PRO A 49 -24.11 5.74 7.03
C PRO A 49 -23.51 6.42 5.79
N LEU A 50 -22.20 6.67 5.81
CA LEU A 50 -21.51 7.26 4.69
C LEU A 50 -21.42 6.25 3.54
N GLU A 51 -21.92 6.65 2.38
CA GLU A 51 -21.78 5.86 1.16
C GLU A 51 -20.64 6.44 0.31
N LEU A 52 -19.67 5.59 -0.02
CA LEU A 52 -18.59 5.99 -0.94
C LEU A 52 -19.12 6.26 -2.36
N GLU A 53 -18.43 7.12 -3.08
CA GLU A 53 -18.63 7.46 -4.50
C GLU A 53 -19.95 8.21 -4.83
N ALA A 54 -20.85 8.35 -3.88
CA ALA A 54 -22.14 9.03 -4.12
C ALA A 54 -22.00 10.56 -4.00
N LEU A 55 -22.14 11.30 -5.11
CA LEU A 55 -22.14 12.77 -5.13
C LEU A 55 -23.48 13.32 -4.61
N ARG A 56 -23.69 13.29 -3.29
CA ARG A 56 -24.96 13.63 -2.64
C ARG A 56 -24.84 14.24 -1.24
N HIS A 57 -23.61 14.33 -0.72
CA HIS A 57 -23.38 14.83 0.62
C HIS A 57 -23.28 16.34 0.59
N GLU A 58 -24.26 17.05 1.15
CA GLU A 58 -24.30 18.51 1.11
C GLU A 58 -23.52 19.11 2.27
N THR A 59 -22.59 20.03 1.97
CA THR A 59 -21.88 20.82 2.97
C THR A 59 -22.72 21.97 3.50
N GLY A 60 -22.26 22.62 4.59
CA GLY A 60 -22.89 23.84 5.09
C GLY A 60 -22.82 25.02 4.12
N SER A 61 -21.95 24.98 3.11
CA SER A 61 -21.81 25.98 2.05
C SER A 61 -22.61 25.66 0.77
N GLY A 62 -23.40 24.58 0.78
CA GLY A 62 -24.25 24.19 -0.36
C GLY A 62 -23.51 23.48 -1.48
N GLU A 63 -22.31 22.98 -1.24
CA GLU A 63 -21.56 22.15 -2.18
C GLU A 63 -21.99 20.68 -2.00
N LEU A 64 -22.14 19.95 -3.11
CA LEU A 64 -22.35 18.50 -3.09
C LEU A 64 -21.01 17.78 -3.14
N LEU A 65 -20.79 16.85 -2.22
CA LEU A 65 -19.60 16.02 -2.12
C LEU A 65 -19.89 14.55 -2.39
N SER A 66 -18.93 13.86 -2.98
CA SER A 66 -18.74 12.41 -2.82
C SER A 66 -17.48 12.15 -2.00
N VAL A 67 -17.41 11.01 -1.33
CA VAL A 67 -16.19 10.53 -0.67
C VAL A 67 -15.73 9.29 -1.40
N THR A 68 -14.52 9.29 -1.93
CA THR A 68 -13.90 8.14 -2.60
C THR A 68 -12.93 7.42 -1.67
N ARG A 69 -12.29 8.17 -0.75
CA ARG A 69 -11.37 7.65 0.25
C ARG A 69 -11.61 8.32 1.60
N LEU A 70 -11.72 7.50 2.64
CA LEU A 70 -11.63 7.92 4.04
C LEU A 70 -10.74 6.93 4.75
N SER A 71 -9.55 7.37 5.13
CA SER A 71 -8.53 6.54 5.75
C SER A 71 -7.82 7.34 6.84
N ALA A 72 -7.59 6.76 8.03
CA ALA A 72 -6.96 7.46 9.14
C ALA A 72 -6.09 6.55 10.00
N LEU A 73 -5.02 7.11 10.52
CA LEU A 73 -4.16 6.51 11.53
C LEU A 73 -4.57 7.03 12.91
N LEU A 74 -4.86 6.12 13.81
CA LEU A 74 -5.20 6.42 15.19
C LEU A 74 -4.10 5.94 16.12
N SER A 75 -3.92 6.64 17.27
CA SER A 75 -2.89 6.27 18.23
C SER A 75 -3.26 6.62 19.67
N GLY A 76 -2.54 6.02 20.62
CA GLY A 76 -2.55 6.41 22.03
C GLY A 76 -3.94 6.39 22.67
N ALA A 77 -4.68 5.27 22.49
CA ALA A 77 -5.95 5.08 23.16
C ALA A 77 -5.75 5.01 24.68
N ALA A 78 -6.57 5.72 25.45
CA ALA A 78 -6.56 5.68 26.90
C ALA A 78 -7.96 5.86 27.48
N LEU A 79 -8.20 5.27 28.64
CA LEU A 79 -9.45 5.28 29.36
C LEU A 79 -9.29 6.06 30.67
N GLU A 80 -10.24 6.92 30.98
CA GLU A 80 -10.25 7.70 32.20
C GLU A 80 -11.03 6.99 33.30
N THR A 81 -10.37 6.66 34.38
CA THR A 81 -10.98 6.06 35.57
C THR A 81 -11.86 7.07 36.32
N ALA A 82 -12.70 6.59 37.24
CA ALA A 82 -13.58 7.43 38.03
C ALA A 82 -12.81 8.48 38.88
N ASP A 83 -11.58 8.17 39.31
CA ASP A 83 -10.69 9.09 40.04
C ASP A 83 -9.89 10.04 39.14
N GLY A 84 -10.13 10.04 37.82
CA GLY A 84 -9.55 10.99 36.86
C GLY A 84 -8.18 10.60 36.33
N LYS A 85 -7.70 9.38 36.57
CA LYS A 85 -6.44 8.89 36.01
C LYS A 85 -6.68 8.30 34.62
N TRP A 86 -5.75 8.58 33.71
CA TRP A 86 -5.75 7.98 32.38
C TRP A 86 -4.92 6.71 32.33
N VAL A 87 -5.51 5.65 31.84
CA VAL A 87 -4.89 4.34 31.65
C VAL A 87 -4.69 4.12 30.16
N GLU A 88 -3.45 4.11 29.71
CA GLU A 88 -3.11 3.80 28.30
C GLU A 88 -3.40 2.33 28.03
N VAL A 89 -3.92 2.03 26.83
CA VAL A 89 -4.31 0.69 26.41
C VAL A 89 -3.66 0.30 25.10
N THR A 90 -3.58 -1.01 24.85
CA THR A 90 -2.93 -1.55 23.65
C THR A 90 -3.93 -2.19 22.70
N PRO A 91 -3.60 -2.27 21.39
CA PRO A 91 -2.38 -1.78 20.73
C PRO A 91 -2.33 -0.26 20.61
N ALA A 92 -1.11 0.29 20.55
CA ALA A 92 -0.89 1.73 20.52
C ALA A 92 -1.40 2.43 19.24
N HIS A 93 -1.57 1.68 18.14
CA HIS A 93 -1.96 2.22 16.84
C HIS A 93 -3.07 1.40 16.19
N ALA A 94 -3.88 2.09 15.37
CA ALA A 94 -4.81 1.47 14.44
C ALA A 94 -4.81 2.21 13.10
N TRP A 95 -5.14 1.48 12.05
CA TRP A 95 -5.50 2.02 10.75
C TRP A 95 -6.98 1.77 10.50
N ILE A 96 -7.74 2.85 10.35
CA ILE A 96 -9.17 2.84 10.02
C ILE A 96 -9.31 3.19 8.55
N ASP A 97 -10.03 2.38 7.79
CA ASP A 97 -10.20 2.57 6.35
C ASP A 97 -11.58 2.09 5.89
N LEU A 98 -12.35 3.01 5.33
CA LEU A 98 -13.73 2.74 4.93
C LEU A 98 -13.82 1.84 3.69
N ALA A 99 -12.92 2.03 2.72
CA ALA A 99 -12.96 1.28 1.46
C ALA A 99 -12.70 -0.22 1.65
N SER A 100 -11.79 -0.58 2.56
CA SER A 100 -11.48 -1.96 2.92
C SER A 100 -12.39 -2.54 4.02
N GLY A 101 -13.31 -1.74 4.57
CA GLY A 101 -14.16 -2.14 5.69
C GLY A 101 -13.40 -2.32 7.02
N ARG A 102 -12.19 -1.77 7.13
CA ARG A 102 -11.38 -1.80 8.37
C ARG A 102 -11.85 -0.68 9.30
N LEU A 103 -12.91 -0.94 10.03
CA LEU A 103 -13.59 0.07 10.88
C LEU A 103 -13.54 -0.27 12.37
N ARG A 104 -12.68 -1.22 12.79
CA ARG A 104 -12.57 -1.65 14.18
C ARG A 104 -11.15 -1.50 14.70
N TRP A 105 -11.06 -0.97 15.93
CA TRP A 105 -9.84 -0.98 16.73
C TRP A 105 -10.06 -1.82 17.99
N THR A 106 -9.48 -3.00 18.05
CA THR A 106 -9.58 -3.89 19.20
C THR A 106 -8.48 -3.58 20.20
N LEU A 107 -8.86 -3.16 21.39
CA LEU A 107 -7.98 -2.85 22.53
C LEU A 107 -7.96 -4.05 23.47
N ASN A 108 -6.78 -4.63 23.71
CA ASN A 108 -6.60 -5.82 24.57
C ASN A 108 -5.12 -5.98 24.96
N PRO A 109 -4.80 -6.17 26.26
CA PRO A 109 -5.75 -6.21 27.38
C PRO A 109 -6.14 -4.80 27.86
N VAL A 110 -7.39 -4.66 28.29
CA VAL A 110 -7.89 -3.50 29.02
C VAL A 110 -8.10 -3.92 30.47
N PRO A 111 -7.61 -3.18 31.47
CA PRO A 111 -7.89 -3.48 32.87
C PRO A 111 -9.41 -3.45 33.15
N PRO A 112 -10.00 -4.47 33.80
CA PRO A 112 -11.41 -4.46 34.15
C PRO A 112 -11.73 -3.30 35.10
N GLY A 113 -12.85 -2.58 34.86
CA GLY A 113 -13.26 -1.46 35.70
C GLY A 113 -14.31 -0.57 35.10
N GLN A 114 -14.63 0.49 35.86
CA GLN A 114 -15.53 1.57 35.44
C GLN A 114 -14.71 2.76 34.96
N TYR A 115 -15.05 3.24 33.77
CA TYR A 115 -14.39 4.40 33.16
C TYR A 115 -15.42 5.47 32.78
N ARG A 116 -14.99 6.73 32.72
CA ARG A 116 -15.88 7.88 32.44
C ARG A 116 -15.60 8.56 31.09
N ALA A 117 -14.46 8.23 30.46
CA ALA A 117 -14.11 8.78 29.15
C ALA A 117 -13.11 7.89 28.42
N LEU A 118 -13.12 8.02 27.10
CA LEU A 118 -12.13 7.51 26.16
C LEU A 118 -11.42 8.67 25.47
N ARG A 119 -10.12 8.60 25.30
CA ARG A 119 -9.37 9.48 24.39
C ARG A 119 -8.53 8.67 23.43
N PHE A 120 -8.25 9.27 22.27
CA PHE A 120 -7.28 8.80 21.29
C PHE A 120 -6.78 9.98 20.46
N TRP A 121 -5.78 9.74 19.64
CA TRP A 121 -5.22 10.75 18.75
C TRP A 121 -5.42 10.37 17.29
N ILE A 122 -5.65 11.35 16.43
CA ILE A 122 -5.53 11.24 14.99
C ILE A 122 -4.07 11.55 14.64
N GLY A 123 -3.38 10.53 14.12
CA GLY A 123 -1.95 10.53 13.83
C GLY A 123 -1.08 9.88 14.91
N PRO A 124 0.07 9.28 14.52
CA PRO A 124 1.09 8.78 15.45
C PRO A 124 1.74 9.93 16.22
N ASP A 125 2.46 9.63 17.30
CA ASP A 125 3.31 10.64 17.95
C ASP A 125 4.54 10.96 17.09
N SER A 126 5.30 12.01 17.50
CA SER A 126 6.44 12.50 16.69
C SER A 126 7.54 11.44 16.52
N VAL A 127 7.76 10.58 17.51
CA VAL A 127 8.77 9.51 17.42
C VAL A 127 8.36 8.49 16.38
N GLU A 128 7.11 8.03 16.45
CA GLU A 128 6.54 7.06 15.51
C GLU A 128 6.32 7.65 14.11
N ASN A 129 5.98 8.96 14.06
CA ASN A 129 5.78 9.67 12.79
C ASN A 129 7.05 9.76 11.95
N HIS A 130 8.21 9.88 12.60
CA HIS A 130 9.51 9.99 11.93
C HIS A 130 10.37 8.73 12.04
N ALA A 131 9.82 7.64 12.58
CA ALA A 131 10.50 6.35 12.60
C ALA A 131 10.64 5.79 11.17
N ASP A 132 11.71 5.02 10.94
CA ASP A 132 11.98 4.41 9.63
C ASP A 132 10.82 3.48 9.19
N PRO A 133 10.04 3.86 8.17
CA PRO A 133 8.89 3.08 7.73
C PRO A 133 9.27 1.73 7.12
N ALA A 134 10.50 1.58 6.63
CA ALA A 134 11.02 0.34 6.08
C ALA A 134 11.17 -0.77 7.14
N LYS A 135 11.21 -0.41 8.42
CA LYS A 135 11.32 -1.37 9.54
C LYS A 135 9.97 -1.86 10.07
N ARG A 136 8.85 -1.37 9.54
CA ARG A 136 7.52 -1.81 9.94
C ARG A 136 7.22 -3.20 9.40
N TRP A 137 6.63 -4.04 10.26
CA TRP A 137 6.11 -5.34 9.83
C TRP A 137 4.94 -5.14 8.85
N PRO A 138 4.73 -6.07 7.90
CA PRO A 138 3.70 -5.91 6.85
C PRO A 138 2.26 -5.80 7.37
N ASP A 139 1.98 -6.26 8.57
CA ASP A 139 0.68 -6.20 9.25
C ASP A 139 0.58 -5.08 10.31
N ASP A 140 1.66 -4.32 10.53
CA ASP A 140 1.66 -3.14 11.40
C ASP A 140 0.72 -2.07 10.81
N PRO A 141 -0.21 -1.49 11.61
CA PRO A 141 -1.06 -0.39 11.18
C PRO A 141 -0.30 0.80 10.57
N LEU A 142 0.94 1.01 10.97
CA LEU A 142 1.82 2.06 10.45
C LEU A 142 2.68 1.59 9.25
N SER A 143 2.50 0.37 8.73
CA SER A 143 3.21 -0.08 7.52
C SER A 143 2.70 0.66 6.28
N PRO A 144 3.55 1.43 5.55
CA PRO A 144 3.13 2.11 4.33
C PRO A 144 2.60 1.16 3.26
N GLY A 145 3.18 -0.02 3.16
CA GLY A 145 2.72 -1.07 2.23
C GLY A 145 1.34 -1.65 2.57
N LEU A 146 0.82 -1.37 3.78
CA LEU A 146 -0.51 -1.76 4.21
C LEU A 146 -1.53 -0.63 3.99
N ASN A 147 -1.19 0.60 4.43
CA ASN A 147 -2.13 1.70 4.58
C ASN A 147 -2.03 2.78 3.47
N GLY A 148 -0.88 2.89 2.77
CA GLY A 148 -0.65 3.94 1.77
C GLY A 148 -0.70 5.37 2.34
N LEU A 149 -0.42 5.56 3.64
CA LEU A 149 -0.52 6.83 4.35
C LEU A 149 0.83 7.35 4.82
N HIS A 150 1.88 7.21 4.01
CA HIS A 150 3.21 7.75 4.35
C HIS A 150 3.79 8.55 3.18
N TRP A 151 4.33 9.73 3.50
CA TRP A 151 5.07 10.56 2.54
C TRP A 151 6.57 10.37 2.72
N ASP A 152 7.18 9.51 1.94
CA ASP A 152 8.62 9.27 2.01
C ASP A 152 9.44 10.54 1.77
N TRP A 153 8.93 11.45 0.96
CA TRP A 153 9.57 12.71 0.58
C TRP A 153 9.44 13.83 1.63
N GLN A 154 8.43 13.76 2.51
CA GLN A 154 8.25 14.69 3.64
C GLN A 154 8.68 14.07 4.98
N GLY A 155 8.94 12.77 5.01
CA GLY A 155 9.42 12.05 6.20
C GLY A 155 8.36 11.95 7.29
N GLY A 156 7.11 11.57 6.95
CA GLY A 156 6.07 11.38 7.95
C GLY A 156 4.76 10.83 7.38
N TYR A 157 3.83 10.51 8.29
CA TYR A 157 2.55 9.92 7.94
C TYR A 157 1.48 10.97 7.60
N ILE A 158 0.56 10.58 6.70
CA ILE A 158 -0.75 11.20 6.56
C ILE A 158 -1.61 10.67 7.71
N PHE A 159 -2.08 11.55 8.58
CA PHE A 159 -2.87 11.19 9.74
C PHE A 159 -4.32 10.85 9.36
N MET A 160 -4.85 11.58 8.36
CA MET A 160 -6.15 11.32 7.74
C MET A 160 -6.10 11.73 6.28
N ALA A 161 -6.52 10.84 5.38
CA ALA A 161 -6.79 11.13 3.98
C ALA A 161 -8.31 11.13 3.76
N LEU A 162 -8.84 12.25 3.28
CA LEU A 162 -10.24 12.40 2.85
C LEU A 162 -10.23 12.94 1.42
N GLU A 163 -10.63 12.09 0.48
CA GLU A 163 -10.58 12.38 -0.95
C GLU A 163 -11.94 12.14 -1.59
N GLY A 164 -12.23 12.87 -2.68
CA GLY A 164 -13.46 12.69 -3.40
C GLY A 164 -13.69 13.75 -4.47
N ARG A 165 -14.95 13.91 -4.82
CA ARG A 165 -15.37 14.89 -5.82
C ARG A 165 -16.37 15.84 -5.21
N TYR A 166 -16.42 17.04 -5.76
CA TYR A 166 -17.38 18.05 -5.33
C TYR A 166 -17.96 18.81 -6.51
N ARG A 167 -19.12 19.40 -6.29
CA ARG A 167 -19.77 20.30 -7.22
C ARG A 167 -20.40 21.47 -6.46
N SER A 168 -20.11 22.68 -6.88
CA SER A 168 -20.78 23.90 -6.38
C SER A 168 -21.88 24.31 -7.33
N GLY A 169 -23.12 24.30 -6.87
CA GLY A 169 -24.30 24.61 -7.70
C GLY A 169 -24.38 23.73 -8.95
N ASN A 170 -24.50 24.39 -10.13
CA ASN A 170 -24.51 23.75 -11.44
C ASN A 170 -23.13 23.75 -12.12
N GLY A 171 -22.07 24.03 -11.38
CA GLY A 171 -20.69 24.04 -11.88
C GLY A 171 -20.18 22.66 -12.28
N PRO A 172 -18.98 22.58 -12.86
CA PRO A 172 -18.34 21.31 -13.18
C PRO A 172 -18.03 20.51 -11.90
N ILE A 173 -17.89 19.20 -12.05
CA ILE A 173 -17.42 18.33 -10.97
C ILE A 173 -15.90 18.44 -10.91
N GLY A 174 -15.36 18.87 -9.76
CA GLY A 174 -13.93 18.88 -9.46
C GLY A 174 -13.55 17.77 -8.48
N GLY A 175 -12.26 17.50 -8.35
CA GLY A 175 -11.69 16.66 -7.31
C GLY A 175 -11.33 17.45 -6.06
N TYR A 176 -11.28 16.77 -4.90
CA TYR A 176 -10.66 17.30 -3.69
C TYR A 176 -9.80 16.23 -3.00
N SER A 177 -8.73 16.70 -2.34
CA SER A 177 -7.76 15.85 -1.65
C SER A 177 -7.32 16.55 -0.37
N LEU A 178 -7.87 16.13 0.77
CA LEU A 178 -7.61 16.69 2.08
C LEU A 178 -6.77 15.73 2.90
N HIS A 179 -5.44 15.96 2.87
CA HIS A 179 -4.47 15.17 3.63
C HIS A 179 -4.07 15.92 4.90
N PHE A 180 -4.58 15.44 6.02
CA PHE A 180 -4.27 15.97 7.34
C PHE A 180 -3.06 15.27 7.92
N ALA A 181 -1.99 15.99 8.23
CA ALA A 181 -0.68 15.45 8.55
C ALA A 181 0.16 16.41 9.41
N ARG A 182 1.41 16.04 9.74
CA ARG A 182 2.44 16.80 10.46
C ARG A 182 2.23 16.92 11.96
N ASP A 183 3.31 16.79 12.73
CA ASP A 183 3.30 16.75 14.20
C ASP A 183 2.48 17.85 14.88
N PRO A 184 2.59 19.14 14.49
CA PRO A 184 1.83 20.21 15.15
C PRO A 184 0.31 20.08 14.99
N ARG A 185 -0.14 19.27 14.03
CA ARG A 185 -1.56 19.03 13.72
C ARG A 185 -2.09 17.73 14.30
N ARG A 186 -1.27 16.93 14.99
CA ARG A 186 -1.75 15.74 15.70
C ARG A 186 -2.88 16.12 16.64
N THR A 187 -4.06 15.56 16.43
CA THR A 187 -5.30 16.02 17.05
C THR A 187 -5.84 15.02 18.04
N ARG A 188 -6.12 15.48 19.26
CA ARG A 188 -6.72 14.65 20.31
C ARG A 188 -8.24 14.65 20.19
N VAL A 189 -8.82 13.45 20.20
CA VAL A 189 -10.26 13.22 20.37
C VAL A 189 -10.50 12.76 21.80
N SER A 190 -11.48 13.35 22.49
CA SER A 190 -11.88 12.97 23.85
C SER A 190 -13.39 12.82 23.90
N LEU A 191 -13.84 11.65 24.29
CA LEU A 191 -15.25 11.27 24.32
C LEU A 191 -15.65 10.99 25.78
N ALA A 192 -16.47 11.86 26.35
CA ALA A 192 -17.08 11.61 27.64
C ALA A 192 -18.16 10.53 27.49
N VAL A 193 -17.90 9.36 28.05
CA VAL A 193 -18.80 8.20 27.96
C VAL A 193 -18.57 7.27 29.13
N PRO A 194 -19.63 6.90 29.90
CA PRO A 194 -19.52 5.91 30.95
C PRO A 194 -19.32 4.52 30.31
N LEU A 195 -18.27 3.82 30.72
CA LEU A 195 -17.94 2.50 30.22
C LEU A 195 -17.83 1.52 31.39
N ASP A 196 -18.67 0.49 31.41
CA ASP A 196 -18.54 -0.65 32.29
C ASP A 196 -17.76 -1.75 31.58
N LEU A 197 -16.47 -1.84 31.89
CA LEU A 197 -15.55 -2.84 31.32
C LEU A 197 -15.20 -3.92 32.36
N THR A 198 -16.16 -4.31 33.22
CA THR A 198 -16.02 -5.52 34.04
C THR A 198 -16.06 -6.80 33.21
N ARG A 199 -16.49 -6.70 31.96
CA ARG A 199 -16.52 -7.72 30.92
C ARG A 199 -16.14 -7.10 29.55
N ASN A 200 -15.98 -7.95 28.53
CA ASN A 200 -15.71 -7.49 27.17
C ASN A 200 -16.81 -6.55 26.66
N GLY A 201 -16.42 -5.47 25.97
CA GLY A 201 -17.33 -4.47 25.45
C GLY A 201 -17.02 -4.11 24.00
N ALA A 202 -18.03 -3.59 23.28
CA ALA A 202 -17.89 -2.97 21.97
C ALA A 202 -18.54 -1.58 22.01
N LEU A 203 -17.72 -0.54 21.91
CA LEU A 203 -18.18 0.84 21.89
C LEU A 203 -18.33 1.31 20.44
N ARG A 204 -19.53 1.74 20.08
CA ARG A 204 -19.76 2.46 18.83
C ARG A 204 -19.13 3.86 18.89
N VAL A 205 -18.36 4.23 17.89
CA VAL A 205 -17.81 5.56 17.70
C VAL A 205 -18.32 6.12 16.37
N ASP A 206 -19.30 7.01 16.42
CA ASP A 206 -19.82 7.67 15.22
C ASP A 206 -18.82 8.76 14.77
N TRP A 207 -18.46 8.76 13.50
CA TRP A 207 -17.58 9.74 12.85
C TRP A 207 -18.38 10.51 11.81
N ASP A 208 -18.96 11.65 12.19
CA ASP A 208 -19.83 12.44 11.34
C ASP A 208 -19.05 13.43 10.48
N LEU A 209 -18.85 13.11 9.20
CA LEU A 209 -18.11 13.95 8.26
C LEU A 209 -18.85 15.26 7.93
N ALA A 210 -20.18 15.33 8.07
CA ALA A 210 -20.91 16.58 7.91
C ALA A 210 -20.44 17.62 8.94
N SER A 211 -20.20 17.20 10.19
CA SER A 211 -19.64 18.07 11.24
C SER A 211 -18.24 18.56 10.90
N LEU A 212 -17.41 17.74 10.22
CA LEU A 212 -16.07 18.14 9.78
C LEU A 212 -16.09 19.34 8.83
N PHE A 213 -17.14 19.51 8.02
CA PHE A 213 -17.28 20.64 7.10
C PHE A 213 -18.05 21.84 7.69
N ARG A 214 -18.69 21.69 8.86
CA ARG A 214 -19.62 22.70 9.40
C ARG A 214 -19.10 23.42 10.64
N LEU A 215 -18.49 22.75 11.58
CA LEU A 215 -18.25 23.26 12.94
C LEU A 215 -16.86 22.97 13.48
N PRO A 216 -16.24 23.89 14.21
CA PRO A 216 -16.68 25.27 14.47
C PRO A 216 -16.38 26.24 13.34
N ARG A 217 -15.56 25.81 12.35
CA ARG A 217 -15.17 26.61 11.18
C ARG A 217 -15.74 26.01 9.90
N PRO A 218 -16.81 26.63 9.33
CA PRO A 218 -17.38 26.15 8.08
C PRO A 218 -16.36 26.16 6.94
N ILE A 219 -16.22 25.01 6.26
CA ILE A 219 -15.31 24.80 5.13
C ILE A 219 -16.13 24.83 3.84
N SER A 220 -15.64 25.58 2.84
CA SER A 220 -16.09 25.56 1.45
C SER A 220 -14.92 25.22 0.55
N LEU A 221 -15.03 24.14 -0.21
CA LEU A 221 -13.96 23.71 -1.13
C LEU A 221 -13.72 24.73 -2.24
N THR A 222 -14.75 25.45 -2.64
CA THR A 222 -14.65 26.53 -3.64
C THR A 222 -13.93 27.77 -3.10
N ARG A 223 -14.20 28.16 -1.84
CA ARG A 223 -13.64 29.37 -1.23
C ARG A 223 -12.27 29.12 -0.59
N ASP A 224 -12.17 28.06 0.22
CA ASP A 224 -11.03 27.82 1.10
C ASP A 224 -9.96 26.92 0.44
N GLY A 225 -10.32 26.30 -0.70
CA GLY A 225 -9.48 25.37 -1.45
C GLY A 225 -9.93 23.92 -1.34
N HIS A 226 -9.60 23.16 -2.35
CA HIS A 226 -10.00 21.76 -2.50
C HIS A 226 -8.83 20.75 -2.33
N SER A 227 -7.66 21.27 -1.94
CA SER A 227 -6.49 20.44 -1.63
C SER A 227 -5.74 20.98 -0.43
N THR A 228 -5.23 20.10 0.43
CA THR A 228 -4.28 20.45 1.50
C THR A 228 -3.35 19.28 1.82
N HIS A 229 -2.09 19.60 2.11
CA HIS A 229 -1.05 18.70 2.64
C HIS A 229 -0.57 19.20 4.01
N SER A 230 -1.45 19.91 4.73
CA SER A 230 -1.22 20.37 6.10
C SER A 230 0.04 21.21 6.29
N ARG A 231 0.38 22.07 5.32
CA ARG A 231 1.55 22.94 5.41
C ARG A 231 1.37 24.01 6.49
N GLU A 232 2.45 24.63 6.86
CA GLU A 232 2.40 25.85 7.69
C GLU A 232 1.58 26.93 6.97
N GLN A 233 0.80 27.69 7.74
CA GLN A 233 -0.08 28.75 7.23
C GLN A 233 -1.20 28.28 6.27
N ASP A 234 -1.50 26.99 6.23
CA ASP A 234 -2.65 26.47 5.48
C ASP A 234 -3.93 26.59 6.30
N SER A 235 -4.73 27.61 5.99
CA SER A 235 -5.99 27.90 6.69
C SER A 235 -7.04 26.80 6.57
N LEU A 236 -7.02 26.01 5.47
CA LEU A 236 -7.89 24.86 5.28
C LEU A 236 -7.50 23.72 6.24
N ALA A 237 -6.20 23.42 6.35
CA ALA A 237 -5.71 22.45 7.32
C ALA A 237 -5.98 22.89 8.77
N ASP A 238 -5.89 24.19 9.08
CA ASP A 238 -6.23 24.73 10.40
C ASP A 238 -7.71 24.55 10.72
N ALA A 239 -8.60 24.80 9.75
CA ALA A 239 -10.03 24.57 9.91
C ALA A 239 -10.35 23.08 10.13
N LEU A 240 -9.74 22.19 9.34
CA LEU A 240 -9.87 20.74 9.52
C LEU A 240 -9.43 20.30 10.92
N GLY A 241 -8.28 20.78 11.41
CA GLY A 241 -7.76 20.44 12.74
C GLY A 241 -8.67 20.89 13.89
N GLN A 242 -9.36 22.02 13.74
CA GLN A 242 -10.35 22.49 14.72
C GLN A 242 -11.67 21.70 14.68
N ASN A 243 -12.11 21.30 13.50
CA ASN A 243 -13.36 20.58 13.29
C ASN A 243 -13.26 19.09 13.62
N LEU A 244 -12.10 18.49 13.35
CA LEU A 244 -11.88 17.04 13.41
C LEU A 244 -12.24 16.40 14.77
N PRO A 245 -11.82 16.95 15.94
CA PRO A 245 -12.18 16.35 17.24
C PRO A 245 -13.69 16.37 17.50
N LEU A 246 -14.41 17.33 16.93
CA LEU A 246 -15.85 17.52 17.13
C LEU A 246 -16.69 16.66 16.18
N SER A 247 -16.06 16.01 15.19
CA SER A 247 -16.75 15.09 14.29
C SER A 247 -16.98 13.71 14.90
N PHE A 248 -16.36 13.39 16.03
CA PHE A 248 -16.50 12.11 16.71
C PHE A 248 -17.49 12.18 17.88
N ARG A 249 -18.31 11.14 18.02
CA ARG A 249 -19.26 10.96 19.13
C ARG A 249 -19.24 9.54 19.62
N ALA A 250 -19.30 9.35 20.95
CA ALA A 250 -19.52 8.05 21.54
C ALA A 250 -20.98 7.65 21.36
N GLY A 251 -21.21 6.47 20.88
CA GLY A 251 -22.51 5.83 20.84
C GLY A 251 -22.70 4.85 22.00
N GLU A 252 -23.45 3.80 21.77
CA GLU A 252 -23.79 2.78 22.77
C GLU A 252 -22.60 1.82 23.01
N LEU A 253 -22.42 1.43 24.27
CA LEU A 253 -21.56 0.32 24.66
C LEU A 253 -22.40 -0.95 24.64
N LEU A 254 -22.05 -1.88 23.75
CA LEU A 254 -22.67 -3.19 23.61
C LEU A 254 -21.81 -4.27 24.26
N ASP A 255 -22.42 -5.43 24.54
CA ASP A 255 -21.68 -6.60 24.96
C ASP A 255 -20.68 -7.02 23.85
N GLY A 256 -19.40 -7.04 24.18
CA GLY A 256 -18.36 -7.46 23.25
C GLY A 256 -18.41 -8.98 23.01
N SER A 257 -18.21 -9.39 21.78
CA SER A 257 -18.20 -10.81 21.40
C SER A 257 -17.03 -11.62 21.99
N GLY A 258 -16.07 -10.93 22.66
CA GLY A 258 -14.92 -11.58 23.30
C GLY A 258 -14.05 -12.39 22.34
N VAL A 259 -14.11 -12.08 21.04
CA VAL A 259 -13.20 -12.69 20.08
C VAL A 259 -11.82 -12.08 20.35
N ALA A 260 -11.16 -12.62 21.40
CA ALA A 260 -9.72 -12.45 21.55
C ALA A 260 -9.11 -12.69 20.18
N GLY A 261 -8.29 -11.73 19.73
CA GLY A 261 -7.71 -11.80 18.39
C GLY A 261 -7.28 -13.24 18.13
N LYS A 262 -7.86 -13.86 17.11
CA LYS A 262 -7.58 -15.28 16.79
C LYS A 262 -6.07 -15.39 16.78
N ALA A 263 -5.53 -16.21 17.69
CA ALA A 263 -4.11 -16.54 17.67
C ALA A 263 -3.76 -16.85 16.22
N VAL A 264 -2.82 -16.09 15.65
CA VAL A 264 -2.41 -16.30 14.25
C VAL A 264 -2.05 -17.78 14.15
N PRO A 265 -2.78 -18.60 13.36
CA PRO A 265 -2.50 -20.02 13.30
C PRO A 265 -1.03 -20.21 12.97
N ARG A 266 -0.35 -21.13 13.67
CA ARG A 266 1.01 -21.50 13.34
C ARG A 266 1.01 -22.03 11.90
N VAL A 267 1.46 -21.22 10.97
CA VAL A 267 1.55 -21.61 9.57
C VAL A 267 2.67 -22.65 9.46
N VAL A 268 2.31 -23.86 9.06
CA VAL A 268 3.27 -24.93 8.78
C VAL A 268 3.72 -24.80 7.34
N PRO A 269 5.03 -24.69 7.08
CA PRO A 269 5.53 -24.70 5.70
C PRO A 269 5.09 -25.95 4.93
N LYS A 270 4.62 -25.75 3.70
CA LYS A 270 4.15 -26.84 2.83
C LYS A 270 5.34 -27.60 2.25
N ASP A 271 5.37 -28.90 2.47
CA ASP A 271 6.26 -29.87 1.78
C ASP A 271 7.74 -29.41 1.72
N LEU A 272 8.32 -28.97 2.83
CA LEU A 272 9.76 -28.69 2.88
C LEU A 272 10.55 -30.00 2.80
N PRO A 273 11.57 -30.11 1.90
CA PRO A 273 12.45 -31.25 1.89
C PRO A 273 13.26 -31.31 3.22
N SER A 274 13.71 -32.51 3.58
CA SER A 274 14.50 -32.72 4.83
C SER A 274 15.84 -31.97 4.82
N LYS A 275 16.36 -31.68 3.62
CA LYS A 275 17.56 -30.85 3.41
C LYS A 275 17.23 -29.81 2.34
N TYR A 276 17.47 -28.55 2.63
CA TYR A 276 17.27 -27.43 1.71
C TYR A 276 18.22 -26.28 2.02
N THR A 277 18.39 -25.40 1.06
CA THR A 277 19.21 -24.18 1.18
C THR A 277 18.29 -22.95 1.32
N PRO A 278 18.20 -22.32 2.52
CA PRO A 278 17.41 -21.11 2.67
C PRO A 278 17.91 -19.99 1.73
N HIS A 279 17.00 -19.35 1.01
CA HIS A 279 17.32 -18.21 0.17
C HIS A 279 17.30 -16.93 0.97
N ARG A 280 18.35 -16.11 0.83
CA ARG A 280 18.37 -14.76 1.41
C ARG A 280 17.69 -13.78 0.46
N PHE A 281 16.50 -13.34 0.82
CA PHE A 281 15.76 -12.35 0.02
C PHE A 281 16.54 -11.04 -0.11
N ALA A 282 16.78 -10.61 -1.36
CA ALA A 282 17.55 -9.40 -1.67
C ALA A 282 16.59 -8.21 -1.88
N MET A 283 16.80 -7.14 -1.13
CA MET A 283 16.06 -5.90 -1.26
C MET A 283 16.91 -4.70 -0.80
N ALA A 284 16.54 -3.48 -1.18
CA ALA A 284 17.14 -2.27 -0.63
C ALA A 284 16.74 -2.09 0.84
N GLY A 285 17.65 -1.49 1.64
CA GLY A 285 17.36 -1.18 3.04
C GLY A 285 16.24 -0.15 3.24
N THR A 286 15.93 0.62 2.21
CA THR A 286 14.82 1.59 2.16
C THR A 286 13.47 0.97 1.78
N PHE A 287 13.44 -0.29 1.34
CA PHE A 287 12.20 -0.96 1.00
C PHE A 287 11.50 -1.45 2.25
N PRO A 288 10.17 -1.36 2.33
CA PRO A 288 9.42 -1.94 3.43
C PRO A 288 9.61 -3.46 3.47
N ILE A 289 9.42 -4.08 4.63
CA ILE A 289 9.48 -5.54 4.77
C ILE A 289 8.37 -6.17 3.91
N PRO A 290 8.70 -7.08 2.97
CA PRO A 290 7.69 -7.69 2.11
C PRO A 290 6.85 -8.72 2.88
N PRO A 291 5.53 -8.84 2.59
CA PRO A 291 4.67 -9.88 3.16
C PRO A 291 4.89 -11.25 2.51
N LEU A 292 6.11 -11.80 2.63
CA LEU A 292 6.43 -13.11 2.05
C LEU A 292 5.54 -14.23 2.62
N PRO A 293 5.14 -15.23 1.79
CA PRO A 293 4.30 -16.32 2.22
C PRO A 293 5.00 -17.19 3.27
N ARG A 294 4.41 -17.26 4.48
CA ARG A 294 4.98 -18.05 5.60
C ARG A 294 4.88 -19.56 5.37
N ASP A 295 3.91 -20.00 4.57
CA ASP A 295 3.70 -21.41 4.22
C ASP A 295 4.59 -21.88 3.07
N ASN A 296 5.28 -20.94 2.38
CA ASN A 296 6.20 -21.21 1.28
C ASN A 296 7.51 -20.45 1.46
N PRO A 297 8.31 -20.72 2.53
CA PRO A 297 9.56 -20.01 2.79
C PRO A 297 10.53 -20.22 1.63
N LEU A 298 11.24 -19.16 1.23
CA LEU A 298 12.11 -19.16 0.06
C LEU A 298 13.30 -20.10 0.24
N ILE A 299 13.45 -21.04 -0.69
CA ILE A 299 14.58 -21.97 -0.76
C ILE A 299 15.14 -22.06 -2.18
N GLU A 300 16.46 -22.25 -2.32
CA GLU A 300 17.15 -22.25 -3.63
C GLU A 300 16.63 -23.32 -4.56
N GLU A 301 16.28 -24.48 -4.03
CA GLU A 301 15.80 -25.64 -4.80
C GLU A 301 14.46 -25.33 -5.48
N ARG A 302 13.50 -24.69 -4.77
CA ARG A 302 12.21 -24.26 -5.35
C ARG A 302 12.36 -23.12 -6.32
N ILE A 303 13.21 -22.14 -5.99
CA ILE A 303 13.51 -21.01 -6.88
C ILE A 303 14.12 -21.51 -8.18
N SER A 304 15.04 -22.48 -8.13
CA SER A 304 15.64 -23.08 -9.31
C SER A 304 14.62 -23.83 -10.17
N LEU A 305 13.74 -24.63 -9.54
CA LEU A 305 12.64 -25.30 -10.22
C LEU A 305 11.67 -24.27 -10.85
N GLY A 306 11.28 -23.22 -10.10
CA GLY A 306 10.41 -22.16 -10.61
C GLY A 306 11.02 -21.42 -11.80
N ARG A 307 12.33 -21.14 -11.77
CA ARG A 307 13.06 -20.56 -12.91
C ARG A 307 13.04 -21.46 -14.14
N ARG A 308 13.13 -22.77 -13.97
CA ARG A 308 13.02 -23.75 -15.06
C ARG A 308 11.60 -23.76 -15.62
N LEU A 309 10.58 -23.88 -14.75
CA LEU A 309 9.17 -23.85 -15.13
C LEU A 309 8.77 -22.55 -15.84
N PHE A 310 9.31 -21.41 -15.44
CA PHE A 310 9.04 -20.11 -16.08
C PHE A 310 9.46 -20.07 -17.57
N ARG A 311 10.38 -20.94 -17.97
CA ARG A 311 10.86 -21.10 -19.36
C ARG A 311 10.34 -22.36 -20.04
N GLU A 312 9.50 -23.13 -19.35
CA GLU A 312 9.03 -24.42 -19.83
C GLU A 312 7.86 -24.27 -20.80
N THR A 313 8.04 -24.61 -22.04
CA THR A 313 7.00 -24.53 -23.07
C THR A 313 5.96 -25.64 -22.99
N ALA A 314 6.25 -26.76 -22.30
CA ALA A 314 5.27 -27.81 -22.03
C ALA A 314 4.07 -27.32 -21.18
N LEU A 315 4.17 -26.12 -20.57
CA LEU A 315 3.06 -25.46 -19.87
C LEU A 315 1.98 -24.93 -20.83
N SER A 316 2.23 -24.87 -22.14
CA SER A 316 1.23 -24.49 -23.15
C SER A 316 0.69 -25.69 -23.89
N VAL A 317 -0.49 -25.57 -24.52
CA VAL A 317 -1.22 -26.67 -25.14
C VAL A 317 -0.41 -27.31 -26.29
N ASP A 318 0.28 -26.49 -27.07
CA ASP A 318 1.06 -26.89 -28.26
C ASP A 318 2.58 -26.87 -28.04
N GLY A 319 3.04 -26.54 -26.82
CA GLY A 319 4.47 -26.48 -26.52
C GLY A 319 5.20 -25.26 -27.13
N SER A 320 4.48 -24.23 -27.58
CA SER A 320 5.06 -23.05 -28.26
C SER A 320 5.37 -21.89 -27.32
N LEU A 321 4.68 -21.76 -26.18
CA LEU A 321 4.79 -20.63 -25.27
C LEU A 321 5.21 -21.06 -23.86
N ALA A 322 6.01 -20.20 -23.24
CA ALA A 322 6.34 -20.21 -21.82
C ALA A 322 6.03 -18.84 -21.20
N CYS A 323 6.07 -18.71 -19.88
CA CYS A 323 5.94 -17.39 -19.23
C CYS A 323 6.98 -16.39 -19.77
N ALA A 324 8.21 -16.86 -20.01
CA ALA A 324 9.30 -16.07 -20.57
C ALA A 324 9.04 -15.55 -22.00
N SER A 325 8.05 -16.11 -22.74
CA SER A 325 7.69 -15.64 -24.09
C SER A 325 7.03 -14.26 -24.08
N CYS A 326 6.35 -13.90 -22.97
CA CYS A 326 5.66 -12.61 -22.76
C CYS A 326 6.28 -11.78 -21.63
N HIS A 327 7.18 -12.37 -20.83
CA HIS A 327 7.85 -11.72 -19.72
C HIS A 327 9.38 -11.87 -19.86
N ALA A 328 9.94 -11.15 -20.85
CA ALA A 328 11.36 -11.24 -21.16
C ALA A 328 12.20 -10.41 -20.18
N ALA A 329 13.33 -10.95 -19.72
CA ALA A 329 14.21 -10.24 -18.78
C ALA A 329 14.79 -8.94 -19.35
N ALA A 330 15.04 -8.88 -20.67
CA ALA A 330 15.56 -7.70 -21.35
C ALA A 330 14.57 -6.51 -21.36
N THR A 331 13.27 -6.78 -21.19
CA THR A 331 12.20 -5.78 -21.15
C THR A 331 11.61 -5.62 -19.74
N GLY A 332 12.42 -5.80 -18.70
CA GLY A 332 11.97 -5.70 -17.32
C GLY A 332 10.91 -6.74 -16.94
N PHE A 333 10.96 -7.94 -17.54
CA PHE A 333 9.96 -8.99 -17.42
C PHE A 333 8.55 -8.54 -17.86
N SER A 334 8.47 -7.70 -18.89
CA SER A 334 7.27 -7.26 -19.61
C SER A 334 7.35 -7.72 -21.07
N ASP A 335 6.35 -7.40 -21.90
CA ASP A 335 6.36 -7.62 -23.35
C ASP A 335 6.55 -6.28 -24.07
N SER A 336 7.47 -6.23 -25.06
CA SER A 336 7.66 -5.07 -25.91
C SER A 336 6.53 -4.85 -26.93
N ARG A 337 5.67 -5.84 -27.11
CA ARG A 337 4.47 -5.74 -27.95
C ARG A 337 3.31 -5.14 -27.16
N ARG A 338 2.44 -4.43 -27.84
CA ARG A 338 1.22 -3.87 -27.25
C ARG A 338 0.36 -4.96 -26.59
N PHE A 339 0.16 -6.06 -27.30
CA PHE A 339 -0.54 -7.26 -26.82
C PHE A 339 0.28 -8.50 -27.13
N SER A 340 0.42 -9.39 -26.18
CA SER A 340 1.10 -10.66 -26.37
C SER A 340 0.21 -11.62 -27.18
N PRO A 341 0.76 -12.33 -28.17
CA PRO A 341 0.04 -13.38 -28.86
C PRO A 341 -0.02 -14.66 -28.02
N GLY A 342 -1.20 -15.26 -27.92
CA GLY A 342 -1.37 -16.60 -27.37
C GLY A 342 -1.00 -17.71 -28.35
N VAL A 343 -1.12 -18.97 -27.90
CA VAL A 343 -0.75 -20.20 -28.65
C VAL A 343 -1.38 -20.33 -30.04
N ARG A 344 -2.54 -19.70 -30.28
CA ARG A 344 -3.24 -19.71 -31.57
C ARG A 344 -3.12 -18.37 -32.29
N GLY A 345 -2.21 -17.51 -31.87
CA GLY A 345 -2.01 -16.18 -32.42
C GLY A 345 -3.06 -15.14 -32.08
N GLN A 346 -4.08 -15.47 -31.27
CA GLN A 346 -5.01 -14.45 -30.78
C GLN A 346 -4.31 -13.51 -29.80
N LEU A 347 -4.70 -12.25 -29.87
CA LEU A 347 -4.13 -11.21 -29.03
C LEU A 347 -4.96 -11.02 -27.76
N GLY A 348 -4.30 -10.83 -26.64
CA GLY A 348 -4.93 -10.31 -25.43
C GLY A 348 -5.47 -8.88 -25.61
N THR A 349 -6.16 -8.37 -24.62
CA THR A 349 -6.72 -6.99 -24.62
C THR A 349 -5.95 -6.03 -23.73
N ARG A 350 -4.97 -6.53 -22.98
CA ARG A 350 -4.15 -5.78 -22.05
C ARG A 350 -2.67 -6.06 -22.27
N GLN A 351 -1.87 -5.05 -21.99
CA GLN A 351 -0.42 -5.17 -22.01
C GLN A 351 0.07 -6.09 -20.87
N SER A 352 1.09 -6.90 -21.15
CA SER A 352 1.71 -7.78 -20.15
C SER A 352 2.47 -6.97 -19.11
N MET A 353 2.03 -7.04 -17.85
CA MET A 353 2.65 -6.29 -16.74
C MET A 353 4.08 -6.76 -16.47
N ALA A 354 4.94 -5.83 -16.09
CA ALA A 354 6.26 -6.17 -15.60
C ALA A 354 6.20 -7.01 -14.30
N LEU A 355 7.00 -8.07 -14.23
CA LEU A 355 7.06 -8.96 -13.05
C LEU A 355 8.19 -8.53 -12.10
N VAL A 356 8.33 -7.23 -11.84
CA VAL A 356 9.35 -6.70 -10.94
C VAL A 356 8.75 -6.31 -9.59
N ASN A 357 9.45 -6.64 -8.50
CA ASN A 357 9.09 -6.29 -7.13
C ASN A 357 7.68 -6.77 -6.69
N LEU A 358 7.22 -7.92 -7.19
CA LEU A 358 5.90 -8.45 -6.85
C LEU A 358 5.79 -8.96 -5.41
N ALA A 359 6.88 -9.09 -4.67
CA ALA A 359 6.89 -9.48 -3.25
C ALA A 359 6.12 -8.51 -2.34
N TRP A 360 5.89 -7.28 -2.76
CA TRP A 360 5.13 -6.26 -2.03
C TRP A 360 3.69 -6.11 -2.49
N LYS A 361 3.32 -6.76 -3.61
CA LYS A 361 1.98 -6.65 -4.19
C LYS A 361 1.02 -7.64 -3.52
N ARG A 362 -0.25 -7.22 -3.30
CA ARG A 362 -1.29 -8.03 -2.64
C ARG A 362 -2.37 -8.54 -3.59
N GLU A 363 -2.60 -7.82 -4.68
CA GLU A 363 -3.56 -8.18 -5.73
C GLU A 363 -2.87 -8.10 -7.08
N PHE A 364 -3.12 -9.07 -7.96
CA PHE A 364 -2.37 -9.27 -9.19
C PHE A 364 -3.26 -9.07 -10.43
N PHE A 365 -2.63 -8.89 -11.59
CA PHE A 365 -3.19 -8.35 -12.83
C PHE A 365 -3.57 -6.85 -12.71
N TRP A 366 -3.90 -6.23 -13.86
CA TRP A 366 -4.31 -4.83 -13.95
C TRP A 366 -5.57 -4.51 -13.14
N ASP A 367 -6.47 -5.48 -12.99
CA ASP A 367 -7.76 -5.35 -12.30
C ASP A 367 -7.80 -5.95 -10.89
N GLY A 368 -6.71 -6.60 -10.46
CA GLY A 368 -6.62 -7.21 -9.14
C GLY A 368 -7.46 -8.47 -8.97
N ARG A 369 -7.73 -9.21 -10.07
CA ARG A 369 -8.59 -10.40 -10.04
C ARG A 369 -7.97 -11.61 -9.32
N ALA A 370 -6.64 -11.67 -9.21
CA ALA A 370 -5.96 -12.69 -8.41
C ALA A 370 -5.51 -12.09 -7.07
N ARG A 371 -5.80 -12.79 -5.97
CA ARG A 371 -5.54 -12.33 -4.60
C ARG A 371 -4.22 -12.84 -4.02
N SER A 372 -3.56 -13.72 -4.73
CA SER A 372 -2.21 -14.21 -4.41
C SER A 372 -1.39 -14.40 -5.68
N LEU A 373 -0.07 -14.33 -5.55
CA LEU A 373 0.82 -14.65 -6.67
C LEU A 373 0.69 -16.13 -7.05
N ARG A 374 0.46 -17.01 -6.08
CA ARG A 374 0.22 -18.44 -6.28
C ARG A 374 -0.97 -18.71 -7.17
N ASP A 375 -2.08 -17.98 -6.99
CA ASP A 375 -3.24 -18.11 -7.89
C ASP A 375 -2.93 -17.52 -9.25
N GLN A 376 -2.26 -16.37 -9.28
CA GLN A 376 -1.96 -15.64 -10.51
C GLN A 376 -1.13 -16.49 -11.49
N VAL A 377 -0.06 -17.17 -11.03
CA VAL A 377 0.86 -17.90 -11.93
C VAL A 377 0.21 -19.09 -12.66
N LEU A 378 -0.92 -19.60 -12.16
CA LEU A 378 -1.67 -20.68 -12.81
C LEU A 378 -2.74 -20.17 -13.80
N MET A 379 -3.13 -18.91 -13.74
CA MET A 379 -4.22 -18.38 -14.59
C MET A 379 -3.82 -18.27 -16.06
N PRO A 380 -2.63 -17.75 -16.43
CA PRO A 380 -2.18 -17.68 -17.83
C PRO A 380 -2.07 -19.07 -18.51
N ILE A 381 -1.73 -20.10 -17.75
CA ILE A 381 -1.66 -21.48 -18.26
C ILE A 381 -3.03 -21.91 -18.77
N GLN A 382 -4.10 -21.56 -18.05
CA GLN A 382 -5.46 -21.99 -18.33
C GLN A 382 -6.24 -21.00 -19.23
N ASP A 383 -5.72 -19.79 -19.45
CA ASP A 383 -6.41 -18.81 -20.29
C ASP A 383 -6.39 -19.24 -21.76
N PRO A 384 -7.57 -19.40 -22.41
CA PRO A 384 -7.67 -19.84 -23.79
C PRO A 384 -7.06 -18.83 -24.79
N THR A 385 -6.86 -17.58 -24.39
CA THR A 385 -6.22 -16.53 -25.20
C THR A 385 -4.72 -16.42 -24.95
N GLU A 386 -4.16 -17.20 -23.99
CA GLU A 386 -2.74 -17.21 -23.65
C GLU A 386 -2.16 -18.61 -23.94
N MET A 387 -1.99 -19.47 -22.92
CA MET A 387 -1.35 -20.80 -23.06
C MET A 387 -2.35 -21.93 -23.33
N ALA A 388 -3.65 -21.74 -23.07
CA ALA A 388 -4.78 -22.60 -23.40
C ALA A 388 -4.64 -24.07 -22.96
N GLU A 389 -3.93 -24.36 -21.85
CA GLU A 389 -3.67 -25.70 -21.36
C GLU A 389 -4.45 -25.98 -20.06
N THR A 390 -4.67 -27.24 -19.73
CA THR A 390 -5.26 -27.64 -18.45
C THR A 390 -4.17 -28.01 -17.46
N LEU A 391 -4.41 -27.73 -16.17
CA LEU A 391 -3.42 -28.09 -15.13
C LEU A 391 -3.19 -29.60 -15.04
N GLU A 392 -4.20 -30.39 -15.32
CA GLU A 392 -4.09 -31.86 -15.36
C GLU A 392 -3.15 -32.32 -16.49
N SER A 393 -3.31 -31.78 -17.69
CA SER A 393 -2.43 -32.07 -18.83
C SER A 393 -0.99 -31.61 -18.56
N VAL A 394 -0.81 -30.40 -17.97
CA VAL A 394 0.52 -29.92 -17.55
C VAL A 394 1.20 -30.91 -16.61
N VAL A 395 0.48 -31.38 -15.57
CA VAL A 395 1.00 -32.38 -14.62
C VAL A 395 1.40 -33.67 -15.35
N GLY A 396 0.55 -34.12 -16.28
CA GLY A 396 0.86 -35.31 -17.10
C GLY A 396 2.11 -35.15 -17.96
N LYS A 397 2.22 -34.02 -18.69
CA LYS A 397 3.39 -33.70 -19.53
C LYS A 397 4.68 -33.66 -18.69
N LEU A 398 4.70 -32.91 -17.59
CA LEU A 398 5.88 -32.77 -16.73
C LEU A 398 6.25 -34.10 -16.06
N SER A 399 5.26 -34.92 -15.66
CA SER A 399 5.52 -36.23 -15.07
C SER A 399 6.14 -37.22 -16.06
N GLY A 400 5.86 -37.06 -17.36
CA GLY A 400 6.47 -37.85 -18.45
C GLY A 400 7.88 -37.41 -18.82
N MET A 401 8.37 -36.28 -18.35
CA MET A 401 9.71 -35.74 -18.61
C MET A 401 10.66 -36.17 -17.48
N PRO A 402 11.69 -37.00 -17.74
CA PRO A 402 12.50 -37.66 -16.68
C PRO A 402 13.16 -36.72 -15.68
N GLU A 403 13.50 -35.51 -16.10
CA GLU A 403 14.15 -34.48 -15.26
C GLU A 403 13.23 -33.89 -14.20
N TYR A 404 11.92 -33.73 -14.45
CA TYR A 404 11.03 -33.03 -13.54
C TYR A 404 10.76 -33.77 -12.21
N PRO A 405 10.49 -35.10 -12.19
CA PRO A 405 10.37 -35.81 -10.91
C PRO A 405 11.59 -35.62 -10.01
N VAL A 406 12.80 -35.60 -10.58
CA VAL A 406 14.06 -35.38 -9.82
C VAL A 406 14.14 -33.94 -9.29
N LEU A 407 13.73 -32.96 -10.08
CA LEU A 407 13.71 -31.54 -9.65
C LEU A 407 12.66 -31.29 -8.56
N PHE A 408 11.47 -31.93 -8.69
CA PHE A 408 10.43 -31.83 -7.66
C PHE A 408 10.85 -32.52 -6.35
N GLU A 409 11.54 -33.68 -6.43
CA GLU A 409 12.08 -34.34 -5.24
C GLU A 409 13.06 -33.43 -4.48
N LYS A 410 13.95 -32.74 -5.20
CA LYS A 410 14.87 -31.77 -4.59
C LYS A 410 14.12 -30.58 -3.95
N ALA A 411 13.06 -30.09 -4.59
CA ALA A 411 12.33 -28.91 -4.17
C ALA A 411 11.28 -29.16 -3.07
N PHE A 412 10.73 -30.39 -3.01
CA PHE A 412 9.60 -30.76 -2.15
C PHE A 412 9.82 -32.02 -1.31
N GLY A 413 10.93 -32.72 -1.48
CA GLY A 413 11.21 -33.99 -0.80
C GLY A 413 10.40 -35.18 -1.33
N THR A 414 9.76 -35.02 -2.51
CA THR A 414 8.97 -36.04 -3.18
C THR A 414 8.98 -35.78 -4.68
N PRO A 415 9.08 -36.81 -5.53
CA PRO A 415 9.02 -36.69 -7.00
C PRO A 415 7.61 -36.37 -7.53
N ARG A 416 6.60 -36.32 -6.65
CA ARG A 416 5.20 -36.07 -7.03
C ARG A 416 5.03 -34.65 -7.58
N ILE A 417 4.42 -34.57 -8.78
CA ILE A 417 4.06 -33.32 -9.45
C ILE A 417 2.57 -33.11 -9.31
N ASP A 418 2.16 -31.90 -8.93
CA ASP A 418 0.80 -31.42 -8.94
C ASP A 418 0.76 -29.88 -9.13
N ALA A 419 -0.43 -29.36 -9.43
CA ALA A 419 -0.63 -27.94 -9.71
C ALA A 419 -0.20 -27.02 -8.56
N GLU A 420 -0.42 -27.44 -7.30
CA GLU A 420 -0.02 -26.65 -6.13
C GLU A 420 1.52 -26.52 -6.06
N ARG A 421 2.27 -27.61 -6.25
CA ARG A 421 3.74 -27.55 -6.23
C ARG A 421 4.31 -26.77 -7.39
N ILE A 422 3.68 -26.84 -8.59
CA ILE A 422 4.04 -25.98 -9.73
C ILE A 422 3.87 -24.51 -9.34
N ALA A 423 2.71 -24.15 -8.76
CA ALA A 423 2.44 -22.80 -8.31
C ALA A 423 3.42 -22.32 -7.23
N LEU A 424 3.72 -23.16 -6.22
CA LEU A 424 4.68 -22.84 -5.15
C LEU A 424 6.08 -22.56 -5.69
N ALA A 425 6.54 -23.31 -6.70
CA ALA A 425 7.84 -23.10 -7.31
C ALA A 425 7.89 -21.82 -8.16
N LEU A 426 6.86 -21.58 -8.99
CA LEU A 426 6.73 -20.35 -9.78
C LEU A 426 6.62 -19.12 -8.89
N GLU A 427 5.81 -19.18 -7.82
CA GLU A 427 5.68 -18.12 -6.82
C GLU A 427 7.05 -17.74 -6.26
N GLN A 428 7.84 -18.70 -5.81
CA GLN A 428 9.17 -18.42 -5.26
C GLN A 428 10.11 -17.74 -6.27
N PHE A 429 10.15 -18.23 -7.51
CA PHE A 429 10.99 -17.61 -8.52
C PHE A 429 10.57 -16.16 -8.80
N VAL A 430 9.28 -15.91 -9.02
CA VAL A 430 8.78 -14.57 -9.34
C VAL A 430 8.99 -13.60 -8.17
N LEU A 431 8.84 -14.05 -6.92
CA LEU A 431 9.15 -13.24 -5.74
C LEU A 431 10.61 -12.78 -5.70
N THR A 432 11.54 -13.51 -6.29
CA THR A 432 12.97 -13.12 -6.33
C THR A 432 13.33 -12.10 -7.41
N LEU A 433 12.38 -11.71 -8.27
CA LEU A 433 12.60 -10.70 -9.31
C LEU A 433 12.56 -9.29 -8.69
N THR A 434 13.59 -8.96 -7.91
CA THR A 434 13.70 -7.68 -7.19
C THR A 434 14.68 -6.74 -7.88
N HIS A 435 14.27 -5.48 -8.06
CA HIS A 435 15.02 -4.42 -8.72
C HIS A 435 15.13 -3.20 -7.80
N PHE A 436 16.37 -2.84 -7.42
CA PHE A 436 16.66 -1.80 -6.43
C PHE A 436 18.09 -1.23 -6.57
N ARG A 437 18.68 -1.34 -7.77
CA ARG A 437 20.04 -0.87 -8.06
C ARG A 437 20.07 0.14 -9.19
N SER A 438 18.97 0.87 -9.35
CA SER A 438 18.87 1.92 -10.36
C SER A 438 19.82 3.08 -10.06
N ARG A 439 20.05 3.95 -11.05
CA ARG A 439 20.86 5.15 -10.85
C ARG A 439 20.26 6.06 -9.77
N PHE A 440 18.93 6.13 -9.66
CA PHE A 440 18.26 6.81 -8.57
C PHE A 440 18.63 6.18 -7.21
N ASP A 441 18.56 4.84 -7.06
CA ASP A 441 18.94 4.17 -5.81
C ASP A 441 20.40 4.42 -5.43
N LEU A 442 21.30 4.44 -6.41
CA LEU A 442 22.71 4.76 -6.18
C LEU A 442 22.88 6.22 -5.77
N SER A 443 22.09 7.14 -6.30
CA SER A 443 22.14 8.56 -5.94
C SER A 443 21.69 8.81 -4.51
N THR A 444 20.65 8.11 -4.04
CA THR A 444 20.20 8.21 -2.63
C THR A 444 21.23 7.66 -1.64
N GLN A 445 22.14 6.78 -2.10
CA GLN A 445 23.24 6.24 -1.31
C GLN A 445 24.55 7.07 -1.43
N GLY A 446 24.51 8.19 -2.18
CA GLY A 446 25.71 9.01 -2.46
C GLY A 446 26.72 8.35 -3.40
N LYS A 447 26.33 7.27 -4.11
CA LYS A 447 27.19 6.50 -5.02
C LYS A 447 27.09 6.94 -6.48
N ALA A 448 26.11 7.77 -6.81
CA ALA A 448 25.92 8.38 -8.12
C ALA A 448 25.37 9.81 -7.96
N SER A 449 25.38 10.60 -9.03
CA SER A 449 24.77 11.93 -9.04
C SER A 449 23.69 12.00 -10.12
N LEU A 450 22.61 12.71 -9.81
CA LEU A 450 21.61 13.10 -10.80
C LEU A 450 22.07 14.40 -11.50
N SER A 451 21.84 14.52 -12.78
CA SER A 451 22.02 15.78 -13.53
C SER A 451 21.01 16.84 -13.06
N ASP A 452 21.21 18.11 -13.44
CA ASP A 452 20.28 19.19 -13.09
C ASP A 452 18.86 18.92 -13.64
N GLN A 453 18.77 18.40 -14.85
CA GLN A 453 17.50 18.02 -15.46
C GLN A 453 16.80 16.89 -14.71
N GLU A 454 17.54 15.87 -14.29
CA GLU A 454 16.98 14.75 -13.51
C GLU A 454 16.57 15.19 -12.10
N ARG A 455 17.32 16.09 -11.46
CA ARG A 455 16.95 16.70 -10.17
C ARG A 455 15.69 17.54 -10.31
N ARG A 456 15.58 18.33 -11.39
CA ARG A 456 14.33 19.08 -11.70
C ARG A 456 13.15 18.13 -11.90
N GLY A 457 13.35 17.04 -12.62
CA GLY A 457 12.32 16.00 -12.80
C GLY A 457 11.88 15.35 -11.49
N LEU A 458 12.83 15.02 -10.60
CA LEU A 458 12.54 14.52 -9.25
C LEU A 458 11.76 15.55 -8.42
N GLU A 459 12.17 16.81 -8.43
CA GLU A 459 11.46 17.89 -7.75
C GLU A 459 10.00 18.00 -8.22
N LEU A 460 9.77 18.04 -9.53
CA LEU A 460 8.43 18.08 -10.11
C LEU A 460 7.61 16.86 -9.72
N PHE A 461 8.19 15.67 -9.80
CA PHE A 461 7.54 14.41 -9.47
C PHE A 461 7.04 14.36 -8.03
N MET A 462 7.85 14.92 -7.09
CA MET A 462 7.61 14.92 -5.65
C MET A 462 6.92 16.19 -5.15
N THR A 463 6.55 17.12 -6.02
CA THR A 463 5.93 18.40 -5.65
C THR A 463 4.47 18.42 -6.06
N GLU A 464 3.64 18.92 -5.14
CA GLU A 464 2.21 19.21 -5.36
C GLU A 464 2.02 20.28 -6.43
N ASN A 465 1.00 20.12 -7.25
CA ASN A 465 0.50 21.22 -8.08
C ASN A 465 -0.62 21.96 -7.33
N GLU A 466 -0.23 22.90 -6.48
CA GLU A 466 -1.14 23.76 -5.71
C GLU A 466 -0.82 25.24 -5.98
N PRO A 467 -1.35 25.80 -7.10
CA PRO A 467 -1.06 27.20 -7.49
C PRO A 467 -1.44 28.22 -6.44
N ARG A 468 -2.45 27.93 -5.61
CA ARG A 468 -2.91 28.77 -4.48
C ARG A 468 -1.79 29.00 -3.45
N MET A 469 -0.92 27.99 -3.29
CA MET A 469 0.25 28.02 -2.41
C MET A 469 1.55 28.34 -3.16
N GLY A 470 1.46 28.79 -4.41
CA GLY A 470 2.62 29.09 -5.25
C GLY A 470 3.41 27.88 -5.74
N GLN A 471 2.81 26.68 -5.68
CA GLN A 471 3.48 25.45 -6.03
C GLN A 471 3.06 24.94 -7.41
N ARG A 472 4.05 24.52 -8.19
CA ARG A 472 3.87 23.95 -9.52
C ARG A 472 4.68 22.67 -9.62
N GLY A 473 4.08 21.56 -9.17
CA GLY A 473 4.60 20.21 -9.31
C GLY A 473 3.84 19.42 -10.35
N ALA A 474 4.15 18.13 -10.43
CA ALA A 474 3.50 17.17 -11.31
C ALA A 474 2.62 16.15 -10.59
N ASP A 475 2.51 16.21 -9.26
CA ASP A 475 1.63 15.37 -8.43
C ASP A 475 1.79 13.85 -8.59
N CYS A 476 2.87 13.37 -9.21
CA CYS A 476 3.02 11.95 -9.53
C CYS A 476 3.08 11.06 -8.27
N PHE A 477 3.60 11.62 -7.17
CA PHE A 477 3.80 10.91 -5.90
C PHE A 477 2.50 10.47 -5.20
N HIS A 478 1.34 11.02 -5.55
CA HIS A 478 0.05 10.60 -4.99
C HIS A 478 -0.25 9.12 -5.27
N CYS A 479 0.03 8.69 -6.48
CA CYS A 479 -0.14 7.30 -6.89
C CYS A 479 1.21 6.55 -6.92
N HIS A 480 2.28 7.23 -7.31
CA HIS A 480 3.61 6.66 -7.48
C HIS A 480 4.59 7.04 -6.34
N GLY A 481 4.09 7.15 -5.12
CA GLY A 481 4.91 7.40 -3.93
C GLY A 481 5.64 6.15 -3.44
N GLY A 482 6.48 6.36 -2.43
CA GLY A 482 7.18 5.31 -1.73
C GLY A 482 8.37 4.73 -2.49
N ALA A 483 9.14 3.91 -1.80
CA ALA A 483 10.36 3.29 -2.34
C ALA A 483 10.11 2.40 -3.56
N LEU A 484 8.88 1.93 -3.76
CA LEU A 484 8.47 1.10 -4.90
C LEU A 484 7.84 1.92 -6.05
N PHE A 485 7.64 3.23 -5.87
CA PHE A 485 6.98 4.09 -6.85
C PHE A 485 5.60 3.57 -7.26
N THR A 486 4.80 3.15 -6.28
CA THR A 486 3.42 2.67 -6.43
C THR A 486 2.74 2.63 -5.06
N ASP A 487 1.45 2.95 -5.03
CA ASP A 487 0.58 2.76 -3.87
C ASP A 487 -0.19 1.42 -3.92
N HIS A 488 -0.07 0.68 -5.03
CA HIS A 488 -0.81 -0.55 -5.32
C HIS A 488 -2.35 -0.40 -5.29
N GLN A 489 -2.88 0.82 -5.32
CA GLN A 489 -4.31 1.09 -5.39
C GLN A 489 -4.81 1.13 -6.84
N PHE A 490 -6.13 1.26 -7.00
CA PHE A 490 -6.78 1.24 -8.30
C PHE A 490 -7.34 2.62 -8.63
N HIS A 491 -6.88 3.21 -9.74
CA HIS A 491 -7.22 4.56 -10.17
C HIS A 491 -7.70 4.57 -11.62
N ASP A 492 -8.65 5.47 -11.91
CA ASP A 492 -8.96 5.89 -13.28
C ASP A 492 -8.07 7.10 -13.59
N ASN A 493 -7.14 6.92 -14.50
CA ASN A 493 -6.17 7.94 -14.89
C ASN A 493 -6.61 8.79 -16.08
N GLY A 494 -7.88 8.74 -16.44
CA GLY A 494 -8.45 9.59 -17.49
C GLY A 494 -7.95 9.26 -18.91
N LEU A 495 -7.63 8.00 -19.20
CA LEU A 495 -7.24 7.60 -20.57
C LEU A 495 -8.38 7.70 -21.57
N ASP A 496 -9.60 7.43 -21.12
CA ASP A 496 -10.81 7.44 -21.95
C ASP A 496 -11.96 8.12 -21.19
N LEU A 497 -12.73 8.94 -21.87
CA LEU A 497 -13.94 9.54 -21.30
C LEU A 497 -14.97 8.46 -20.91
N VAL A 498 -15.08 7.42 -21.73
CA VAL A 498 -15.90 6.23 -21.48
C VAL A 498 -15.02 5.00 -21.63
N PRO A 499 -14.49 4.44 -20.53
CA PRO A 499 -13.62 3.29 -20.59
C PRO A 499 -14.29 2.07 -21.25
N SER A 500 -13.67 1.53 -22.31
CA SER A 500 -14.10 0.31 -23.01
C SER A 500 -13.78 -0.94 -22.17
N ASP A 501 -12.62 -0.96 -21.51
CA ASP A 501 -12.29 -1.98 -20.53
C ASP A 501 -12.85 -1.58 -19.16
N PRO A 502 -13.72 -2.40 -18.54
CA PRO A 502 -14.30 -2.08 -17.23
C PRO A 502 -13.27 -2.04 -16.09
N GLY A 503 -12.04 -2.53 -16.28
CA GLY A 503 -10.99 -2.53 -15.26
C GLY A 503 -11.41 -3.24 -13.98
N ARG A 504 -11.20 -2.62 -12.83
CA ARG A 504 -11.54 -3.14 -11.50
C ARG A 504 -13.03 -3.50 -11.35
N ALA A 505 -13.93 -2.83 -12.06
CA ALA A 505 -15.37 -3.14 -12.01
C ALA A 505 -15.68 -4.57 -12.47
N ARG A 506 -14.83 -5.19 -13.30
CA ARG A 506 -14.97 -6.60 -13.68
C ARG A 506 -14.88 -7.54 -12.46
N VAL A 507 -14.12 -7.15 -11.46
CA VAL A 507 -13.88 -7.94 -10.23
C VAL A 507 -14.90 -7.61 -9.14
N THR A 508 -15.22 -6.32 -8.98
CA THR A 508 -16.06 -5.84 -7.86
C THR A 508 -17.54 -5.75 -8.20
N GLY A 509 -17.91 -5.69 -9.48
CA GLY A 509 -19.27 -5.41 -9.94
C GLY A 509 -19.73 -3.97 -9.71
N ARG A 510 -18.89 -3.10 -9.15
CA ARG A 510 -19.24 -1.73 -8.80
C ARG A 510 -18.98 -0.79 -9.97
N ASN A 511 -19.97 0.03 -10.33
CA ASN A 511 -19.82 1.02 -11.40
C ASN A 511 -18.75 2.08 -11.07
N ALA A 512 -18.59 2.41 -9.80
CA ALA A 512 -17.55 3.32 -9.29
C ALA A 512 -16.11 2.83 -9.54
N ASP A 513 -15.92 1.54 -9.82
CA ASP A 513 -14.61 0.95 -10.12
C ASP A 513 -14.36 0.79 -11.63
N ARG A 514 -15.30 1.25 -12.47
CA ARG A 514 -15.17 1.17 -13.93
C ARG A 514 -14.03 2.07 -14.43
N GLY A 515 -13.13 1.51 -15.24
CA GLY A 515 -11.97 2.21 -15.78
C GLY A 515 -10.80 2.34 -14.80
N LYS A 516 -10.93 1.82 -13.57
CA LYS A 516 -9.83 1.82 -12.61
C LYS A 516 -8.90 0.63 -12.84
N PHE A 517 -7.61 0.90 -12.81
CA PHE A 517 -6.52 -0.08 -12.92
C PHE A 517 -5.50 0.16 -11.81
N VAL A 518 -4.80 -0.91 -11.43
CA VAL A 518 -3.76 -0.81 -10.39
C VAL A 518 -2.63 0.10 -10.86
N THR A 519 -2.14 0.97 -9.97
CA THR A 519 -0.92 1.73 -10.19
C THR A 519 0.27 0.76 -10.31
N PRO A 520 0.96 0.65 -11.47
CA PRO A 520 2.15 -0.17 -11.57
C PRO A 520 3.34 0.53 -10.90
N THR A 521 4.33 -0.26 -10.48
CA THR A 521 5.63 0.30 -10.09
C THR A 521 6.28 1.02 -11.26
N LEU A 522 6.96 2.15 -11.00
CA LEU A 522 7.79 2.82 -12.00
C LEU A 522 9.25 2.31 -12.02
N ARG A 523 9.57 1.33 -11.18
CA ARG A 523 10.89 0.70 -11.27
C ARG A 523 11.03 -0.04 -12.58
N ASN A 524 12.17 0.15 -13.24
CA ASN A 524 12.47 -0.32 -14.59
C ASN A 524 11.56 0.28 -15.69
N ILE A 525 10.88 1.39 -15.43
CA ILE A 525 9.89 1.95 -16.35
C ILE A 525 10.46 2.26 -17.75
N ALA A 526 11.73 2.64 -17.87
CA ALA A 526 12.34 2.89 -19.17
C ALA A 526 12.51 1.62 -20.03
N GLN A 527 12.39 0.43 -19.44
CA GLN A 527 12.56 -0.87 -20.13
C GLN A 527 11.21 -1.53 -20.46
N THR A 528 10.08 -1.03 -19.95
CA THR A 528 8.79 -1.74 -19.96
C THR A 528 7.76 -1.13 -20.92
N ALA A 529 8.20 -0.41 -21.93
CA ALA A 529 7.32 0.02 -23.02
C ALA A 529 6.69 -1.20 -23.75
N PRO A 530 5.43 -1.10 -24.25
CA PRO A 530 4.56 0.08 -24.24
C PRO A 530 3.79 0.24 -22.92
N TYR A 531 3.28 1.46 -22.70
CA TYR A 531 2.71 1.89 -21.41
C TYR A 531 1.19 1.90 -21.41
N MET A 532 0.63 1.97 -20.19
CA MET A 532 -0.78 1.86 -19.81
C MET A 532 -1.29 0.41 -19.87
N HIS A 533 -2.49 0.19 -19.32
CA HIS A 533 -3.08 -1.15 -19.27
C HIS A 533 -3.32 -1.76 -20.66
N ASP A 534 -3.50 -0.93 -21.68
CA ASP A 534 -3.73 -1.33 -23.07
C ASP A 534 -2.54 -1.09 -24.01
N GLY A 535 -1.38 -0.67 -23.46
CA GLY A 535 -0.15 -0.47 -24.23
C GLY A 535 -0.23 0.58 -25.33
N ARG A 536 -1.08 1.63 -25.17
CA ARG A 536 -1.28 2.65 -26.22
C ARG A 536 -0.12 3.61 -26.42
N PHE A 537 0.71 3.85 -25.41
CA PHE A 537 1.83 4.77 -25.50
C PHE A 537 3.16 4.03 -25.64
N GLN A 538 3.92 4.40 -26.68
CA GLN A 538 5.21 3.74 -26.97
C GLN A 538 6.38 4.39 -26.23
N THR A 539 6.23 5.61 -25.70
CA THR A 539 7.31 6.39 -25.09
C THR A 539 6.88 7.02 -23.77
N LEU A 540 7.83 7.28 -22.86
CA LEU A 540 7.59 8.02 -21.62
C LEU A 540 7.15 9.47 -21.89
N GLU A 541 7.63 10.07 -22.98
CA GLU A 541 7.23 11.39 -23.42
C GLU A 541 5.73 11.45 -23.73
N ALA A 542 5.17 10.41 -24.36
CA ALA A 542 3.73 10.30 -24.61
C ALA A 542 2.93 10.11 -23.31
N VAL A 543 3.46 9.36 -22.34
CA VAL A 543 2.85 9.19 -21.01
C VAL A 543 2.80 10.52 -20.26
N VAL A 544 3.93 11.24 -20.18
CA VAL A 544 4.00 12.53 -19.46
C VAL A 544 3.10 13.57 -20.14
N ARG A 545 3.03 13.57 -21.47
CA ARG A 545 2.12 14.43 -22.22
C ARG A 545 0.66 14.13 -21.91
N HIS A 546 0.26 12.85 -21.76
CA HIS A 546 -1.09 12.49 -21.34
C HIS A 546 -1.48 13.17 -20.02
N TYR A 547 -0.64 13.10 -18.99
CA TYR A 547 -0.92 13.76 -17.72
C TYR A 547 -0.82 15.29 -17.78
N SER A 548 -0.08 15.83 -18.76
CA SER A 548 0.01 17.27 -18.97
C SER A 548 -1.23 17.86 -19.64
N GLU A 549 -1.79 17.20 -20.67
CA GLU A 549 -2.84 17.81 -21.52
C GLU A 549 -3.86 16.82 -22.08
N GLY A 550 -3.76 15.52 -21.75
CA GLY A 550 -4.57 14.45 -22.34
C GLY A 550 -5.59 13.79 -21.41
N VAL A 551 -5.67 14.22 -20.15
CA VAL A 551 -6.55 13.61 -19.14
C VAL A 551 -8.01 13.88 -19.48
N GLN A 552 -8.80 12.81 -19.67
CA GLN A 552 -10.23 12.87 -19.93
C GLN A 552 -11.01 12.89 -18.62
N ALA A 553 -12.03 13.76 -18.53
CA ALA A 553 -12.90 13.89 -17.35
C ALA A 553 -13.93 12.75 -17.29
N SER A 554 -13.46 11.51 -17.14
CA SER A 554 -14.31 10.34 -16.99
C SER A 554 -15.17 10.41 -15.71
N PRO A 555 -16.30 9.71 -15.62
CA PRO A 555 -17.13 9.71 -14.41
C PRO A 555 -16.39 9.22 -13.15
N ASN A 556 -15.35 8.40 -13.31
CA ASN A 556 -14.58 7.81 -12.22
C ASN A 556 -13.13 8.32 -12.13
N LEU A 557 -12.82 9.41 -12.85
CA LEU A 557 -11.49 10.04 -12.82
C LEU A 557 -11.02 10.22 -11.37
N ASP A 558 -9.78 9.84 -11.10
CA ASP A 558 -9.22 9.96 -9.74
C ASP A 558 -9.30 11.40 -9.21
N PRO A 559 -9.68 11.62 -7.94
CA PRO A 559 -9.78 12.95 -7.35
C PRO A 559 -8.50 13.77 -7.44
N ASN A 560 -7.32 13.12 -7.33
CA ASN A 560 -6.03 13.80 -7.46
C ASN A 560 -5.73 14.28 -8.88
N LEU A 561 -6.40 13.73 -9.89
CA LEU A 561 -6.38 14.25 -11.25
C LEU A 561 -7.54 15.22 -11.51
N ALA A 562 -8.71 14.93 -10.96
CA ALA A 562 -9.91 15.76 -11.13
C ALA A 562 -9.83 17.15 -10.45
N LYS A 563 -8.89 17.35 -9.52
CA LYS A 563 -8.61 18.65 -8.90
C LYS A 563 -7.88 19.64 -9.83
N HIS A 564 -7.28 19.15 -10.93
CA HIS A 564 -6.57 19.96 -11.91
C HIS A 564 -7.50 20.50 -13.00
N PRO A 565 -7.05 21.48 -13.80
CA PRO A 565 -7.81 21.96 -14.96
C PRO A 565 -8.17 20.82 -15.93
N ALA A 566 -9.26 21.02 -16.68
CA ALA A 566 -9.65 20.05 -17.71
C ALA A 566 -8.49 19.81 -18.70
N GLY A 567 -8.15 18.56 -18.92
CA GLY A 567 -7.01 18.15 -19.73
C GLY A 567 -5.75 17.81 -18.96
N GLY A 568 -5.50 18.36 -17.76
CA GLY A 568 -4.37 18.00 -16.91
C GLY A 568 -3.56 19.18 -16.35
N LEU A 569 -2.25 18.96 -16.21
CA LEU A 569 -1.34 19.86 -15.47
C LEU A 569 -0.79 21.03 -16.29
N TYR A 570 -0.84 20.96 -17.61
CA TYR A 570 -0.26 21.94 -18.55
C TYR A 570 1.21 22.27 -18.27
N LEU A 571 2.03 21.24 -18.12
CA LEU A 571 3.47 21.36 -17.88
C LEU A 571 4.18 21.93 -19.10
N SER A 572 5.21 22.74 -18.87
CA SER A 572 6.10 23.19 -19.95
C SER A 572 6.81 22.01 -20.62
N LEU A 573 7.25 22.17 -21.87
CA LEU A 573 8.03 21.13 -22.55
C LEU A 573 9.35 20.82 -21.82
N GLU A 574 9.94 21.80 -21.16
CA GLU A 574 11.13 21.64 -20.34
C GLU A 574 10.86 20.77 -19.10
N ASP A 575 9.76 21.05 -18.37
CA ASP A 575 9.34 20.26 -17.21
C ASP A 575 8.93 18.83 -17.62
N GLN A 576 8.24 18.65 -18.75
CA GLN A 576 7.93 17.31 -19.29
C GLN A 576 9.22 16.53 -19.59
N SER A 577 10.21 17.18 -20.21
CA SER A 577 11.52 16.57 -20.51
C SER A 577 12.29 16.22 -19.24
N ALA A 578 12.21 17.07 -18.21
CA ALA A 578 12.84 16.83 -16.92
C ALA A 578 12.22 15.61 -16.20
N LEU A 579 10.89 15.51 -16.21
CA LEU A 579 10.19 14.33 -15.66
C LEU A 579 10.62 13.04 -16.36
N VAL A 580 10.68 13.03 -17.70
CA VAL A 580 11.14 11.87 -18.47
C VAL A 580 12.59 11.52 -18.12
N ALA A 581 13.45 12.51 -17.98
CA ALA A 581 14.84 12.30 -17.57
C ALA A 581 14.92 11.62 -16.19
N PHE A 582 14.13 12.08 -15.22
CA PHE A 582 14.03 11.46 -13.90
C PHE A 582 13.50 10.02 -13.99
N LEU A 583 12.40 9.78 -14.68
CA LEU A 583 11.80 8.45 -14.83
C LEU A 583 12.81 7.42 -15.39
N LYS A 584 13.66 7.82 -16.32
CA LYS A 584 14.73 6.97 -16.86
C LYS A 584 15.76 6.54 -15.82
N THR A 585 15.95 7.33 -14.73
CA THR A 585 16.87 6.98 -13.64
C THR A 585 16.37 5.83 -12.74
N LEU A 586 15.08 5.46 -12.83
CA LEU A 586 14.44 4.42 -12.00
C LEU A 586 14.69 3.00 -12.51
N SER A 587 15.48 2.83 -13.58
CA SER A 587 15.74 1.52 -14.18
C SER A 587 17.09 0.98 -13.74
N ASP A 588 17.09 -0.29 -13.32
CA ASP A 588 18.32 -1.05 -13.04
C ASP A 588 19.10 -1.29 -14.34
N PRO A 589 20.41 -1.43 -14.29
CA PRO A 589 21.17 -1.88 -15.45
C PRO A 589 20.68 -3.24 -15.95
N VAL A 590 20.47 -3.37 -17.25
CA VAL A 590 20.14 -4.66 -17.84
C VAL A 590 21.33 -5.61 -17.67
N PRO A 591 21.16 -6.81 -17.04
CA PRO A 591 22.27 -7.73 -16.86
C PRO A 591 22.84 -8.14 -18.23
N GLU A 592 24.16 -8.09 -18.41
CA GLU A 592 24.80 -8.51 -19.67
C GLU A 592 24.41 -9.94 -20.11
N SER A 593 24.15 -10.82 -19.14
CA SER A 593 23.69 -12.19 -19.38
C SER A 593 22.29 -12.29 -19.99
N SER A 594 21.49 -11.23 -19.91
CA SER A 594 20.13 -11.14 -20.47
C SER A 594 20.08 -10.52 -21.87
N ILE A 595 21.20 -9.94 -22.34
CA ILE A 595 21.35 -9.38 -23.68
C ILE A 595 21.63 -10.54 -24.65
N PRO A 596 20.84 -10.72 -25.72
CA PRO A 596 21.13 -11.73 -26.76
C PRO A 596 22.58 -11.57 -27.27
N GLN A 597 23.24 -12.67 -27.56
CA GLN A 597 24.63 -12.62 -28.05
C GLN A 597 24.82 -11.75 -29.31
N SER A 598 23.76 -11.67 -30.14
CA SER A 598 23.71 -10.81 -31.34
C SER A 598 23.77 -9.30 -31.04
N ASP A 599 23.39 -8.89 -29.85
CA ASP A 599 23.21 -7.47 -29.49
C ASP A 599 24.26 -6.99 -28.47
N ARG A 600 25.27 -7.82 -28.17
CA ARG A 600 26.38 -7.42 -27.29
C ARG A 600 27.36 -6.55 -28.08
N PRO A 601 27.76 -5.37 -27.53
CA PRO A 601 28.85 -4.62 -28.14
C PRO A 601 30.10 -5.51 -28.20
N ASN A 602 30.75 -5.55 -29.36
CA ASN A 602 32.04 -6.21 -29.51
C ASN A 602 33.03 -5.63 -28.49
N PRO A 603 33.82 -6.47 -27.81
CA PRO A 603 34.80 -6.04 -26.82
C PRO A 603 35.86 -5.09 -27.38
#